data_2b43fb6d4bab7c6f63db51193525f11c
#
_entry.id   2b43fb6d4bab7c6f63db51193525f11c
#
_cell.length_a   1.000
_cell.length_b   1.000
_cell.length_c   1.000
_cell.angle_alpha   90.00
_cell.angle_beta   90.00
_cell.angle_gamma   90.00
#
_symmetry.space_group_name_H-M   'P 1'
#
loop_
_entity.id
_entity.type
_entity.pdbx_description
1 polymer ?
#
loop_
_entity_poly.entity_id
_entity_poly.type
_entity_poly.pdbx_seq_one_letter_code
_entity_poly.pdbx_strand_id
1 'polypeptide(L)'
;MEKKCWYKQMAVYQIWPRSFCDGNGDGIGDLWGVYSKLDYIASLNVDGIWFSPLYPSPNSDYGYDISDYRSIHPDYGDLDIFKKVLDGAHERGLRVFMDLVVNHTSDEHPWFIESKKGKDNPYHDYYYWRKGKGKNSPPNNWDSLFEGRAWEYDESLDEWYLHIFSKKQPDLNMANPKVREEVKDIMRFWLDMGVDGFREDVITYIAKAEGLPSAKVKLPAATGMQYYTNLPKVHDYLAEFKRDVLDFYDCFTVGEGPRMEPAVALSYVKEGPNKVLDMMINFAHMEADCFITDFMQRPFKLTKLKKAFTKWQKEMYGKGWNALYLENHDHPRIISRYGSEKYRVESGKMLAASYIFQQGTPFVYQGQEIGMINTPLSSLDEYKDIMTHNNARIARSLGLSKKTVLKLAQKASRDNARTCMQWSGGKNGGFSEVQPWFVVNPNYPEINVESQLDDPKSILNFYRDALQFRRDNPIVIYGDYTEYLPKSEQLYVYERSYKGKKLLVICSFTEKPVRFDAPDGITLTEQAQVFGNYDANFVISNGFTTRPYEMRVYYFDAQV
;
A
#
# COMPACT_ATOMS: atom_id res chain seq x y z
N MET A 1 -9.14 26.69 12.08
CA MET A 1 -9.68 25.54 12.82
C MET A 1 -8.54 24.62 13.19
N GLU A 2 -8.44 24.15 14.43
CA GLU A 2 -7.50 23.09 14.76
C GLU A 2 -7.93 21.83 13.99
N LYS A 3 -7.07 21.35 13.06
CA LYS A 3 -7.34 20.10 12.34
C LYS A 3 -7.50 18.96 13.34
N LYS A 4 -8.66 18.35 13.40
CA LYS A 4 -8.89 17.18 14.24
C LYS A 4 -7.99 16.05 13.72
N CYS A 5 -7.16 15.46 14.60
CA CYS A 5 -6.28 14.34 14.25
C CYS A 5 -7.06 13.00 14.15
N TRP A 6 -8.26 13.02 13.53
CA TRP A 6 -9.13 11.85 13.41
C TRP A 6 -8.45 10.68 12.67
N TYR A 7 -7.54 10.98 11.74
CA TYR A 7 -6.77 9.97 11.02
C TYR A 7 -5.92 9.05 11.91
N LYS A 8 -5.59 9.47 13.14
CA LYS A 8 -4.84 8.64 14.09
C LYS A 8 -5.69 7.50 14.69
N GLN A 9 -6.99 7.68 14.73
CA GLN A 9 -7.93 6.70 15.29
C GLN A 9 -8.50 5.78 14.24
N MET A 10 -8.44 6.16 12.96
CA MET A 10 -9.05 5.42 11.87
C MET A 10 -8.30 4.14 11.49
N ALA A 11 -9.03 3.26 10.81
CA ALA A 11 -8.53 2.19 9.98
C ALA A 11 -9.05 2.40 8.55
N VAL A 12 -8.25 2.05 7.54
CA VAL A 12 -8.57 2.26 6.12
C VAL A 12 -8.68 0.94 5.39
N TYR A 13 -9.70 0.80 4.55
CA TYR A 13 -9.84 -0.33 3.64
C TYR A 13 -9.43 0.11 2.23
N GLN A 14 -8.44 -0.57 1.63
CA GLN A 14 -8.00 -0.27 0.28
C GLN A 14 -8.74 -1.12 -0.74
N ILE A 15 -9.29 -0.48 -1.76
CA ILE A 15 -9.95 -1.10 -2.90
C ILE A 15 -9.11 -0.93 -4.17
N TRP A 16 -8.85 -2.06 -4.86
CA TRP A 16 -8.42 -2.13 -6.24
C TRP A 16 -9.68 -2.34 -7.10
N PRO A 17 -10.22 -1.27 -7.71
CA PRO A 17 -11.60 -1.28 -8.23
C PRO A 17 -11.85 -2.39 -9.24
N ARG A 18 -10.92 -2.56 -10.18
CA ARG A 18 -11.01 -3.51 -11.29
C ARG A 18 -11.26 -4.97 -10.86
N SER A 19 -10.83 -5.34 -9.66
CA SER A 19 -10.95 -6.69 -9.10
C SER A 19 -11.80 -6.78 -7.86
N PHE A 20 -12.57 -5.75 -7.51
CA PHE A 20 -13.36 -5.75 -6.29
C PHE A 20 -14.72 -6.45 -6.45
N CYS A 21 -15.59 -5.92 -7.30
CA CYS A 21 -16.89 -6.50 -7.58
C CYS A 21 -17.41 -5.92 -8.90
N ASP A 22 -17.88 -6.78 -9.81
CA ASP A 22 -18.54 -6.41 -11.04
C ASP A 22 -20.03 -6.15 -10.76
N GLY A 23 -20.45 -4.91 -10.86
CA GLY A 23 -21.83 -4.51 -10.60
C GLY A 23 -22.66 -4.31 -11.87
N ASN A 24 -22.03 -4.10 -13.03
CA ASN A 24 -22.70 -3.87 -14.31
C ASN A 24 -22.78 -5.12 -15.20
N GLY A 25 -22.03 -6.18 -14.88
CA GLY A 25 -22.07 -7.48 -15.56
C GLY A 25 -21.17 -7.58 -16.79
N ASP A 26 -20.10 -6.77 -16.88
CA ASP A 26 -19.17 -6.79 -18.00
C ASP A 26 -17.87 -7.61 -17.73
N GLY A 27 -17.72 -8.11 -16.51
CA GLY A 27 -16.56 -8.88 -16.07
C GLY A 27 -15.45 -8.05 -15.45
N ILE A 28 -15.62 -6.75 -15.31
CA ILE A 28 -14.69 -5.82 -14.70
C ILE A 28 -15.33 -5.27 -13.42
N GLY A 29 -14.56 -5.16 -12.34
CA GLY A 29 -15.03 -4.52 -11.11
C GLY A 29 -15.24 -3.03 -11.32
N ASP A 30 -16.30 -2.48 -10.71
CA ASP A 30 -16.78 -1.12 -10.95
C ASP A 30 -17.36 -0.46 -9.69
N LEU A 31 -17.81 0.79 -9.83
CA LEU A 31 -18.39 1.56 -8.73
C LEU A 31 -19.80 1.09 -8.33
N TRP A 32 -20.58 0.44 -9.22
CA TRP A 32 -21.86 -0.19 -8.84
C TRP A 32 -21.60 -1.38 -7.92
N GLY A 33 -20.58 -2.19 -8.26
CA GLY A 33 -20.10 -3.28 -7.40
C GLY A 33 -19.63 -2.78 -6.05
N VAL A 34 -18.84 -1.69 -6.02
CA VAL A 34 -18.42 -1.05 -4.75
C VAL A 34 -19.63 -0.57 -3.96
N TYR A 35 -20.57 0.14 -4.59
CA TYR A 35 -21.78 0.63 -3.93
C TYR A 35 -22.58 -0.52 -3.27
N SER A 36 -22.70 -1.65 -3.95
CA SER A 36 -23.38 -2.84 -3.43
C SER A 36 -22.73 -3.47 -2.21
N LYS A 37 -21.45 -3.15 -1.94
CA LYS A 37 -20.64 -3.72 -0.86
C LYS A 37 -20.33 -2.73 0.28
N LEU A 38 -20.89 -1.52 0.26
CA LEU A 38 -20.62 -0.52 1.29
C LEU A 38 -21.01 -1.00 2.72
N ASP A 39 -22.10 -1.74 2.85
CA ASP A 39 -22.50 -2.31 4.16
C ASP A 39 -21.49 -3.34 4.66
N TYR A 40 -20.95 -4.17 3.76
CA TYR A 40 -19.88 -5.09 4.11
C TYR A 40 -18.63 -4.33 4.60
N ILE A 41 -18.19 -3.31 3.85
CA ILE A 41 -17.01 -2.51 4.21
C ILE A 41 -17.21 -1.84 5.58
N ALA A 42 -18.36 -1.22 5.81
CA ALA A 42 -18.68 -0.60 7.11
C ALA A 42 -18.66 -1.64 8.25
N SER A 43 -19.11 -2.87 7.98
CA SER A 43 -19.13 -3.96 8.96
C SER A 43 -17.74 -4.46 9.37
N LEU A 44 -16.68 -4.08 8.65
CA LEU A 44 -15.29 -4.41 9.00
C LEU A 44 -14.72 -3.55 10.14
N ASN A 45 -15.46 -2.56 10.64
CA ASN A 45 -14.98 -1.58 11.61
C ASN A 45 -13.82 -0.71 11.09
N VAL A 46 -13.78 -0.47 9.77
CA VAL A 46 -12.93 0.54 9.15
C VAL A 46 -13.62 1.90 9.14
N ASP A 47 -12.87 2.97 8.98
CA ASP A 47 -13.35 4.35 9.05
C ASP A 47 -13.22 5.07 7.70
N GLY A 48 -12.57 4.43 6.72
CA GLY A 48 -12.41 5.03 5.40
C GLY A 48 -12.05 4.02 4.33
N ILE A 49 -12.29 4.43 3.09
CA ILE A 49 -11.98 3.68 1.87
C ILE A 49 -10.92 4.45 1.09
N TRP A 50 -9.82 3.80 0.75
CA TRP A 50 -8.86 4.29 -0.23
C TRP A 50 -9.07 3.55 -1.54
N PHE A 51 -9.42 4.31 -2.59
CA PHE A 51 -9.45 3.79 -3.95
C PHE A 51 -8.08 3.91 -4.61
N SER A 52 -7.54 2.81 -5.13
CA SER A 52 -6.54 2.87 -6.19
C SER A 52 -7.12 3.62 -7.39
N PRO A 53 -6.31 4.18 -8.32
CA PRO A 53 -6.80 5.18 -9.27
C PRO A 53 -8.09 4.82 -9.99
N LEU A 54 -9.07 5.74 -9.94
CA LEU A 54 -10.37 5.62 -10.62
C LEU A 54 -10.42 6.39 -11.95
N TYR A 55 -9.37 7.13 -12.29
CA TYR A 55 -9.29 8.04 -13.42
C TYR A 55 -9.22 7.31 -14.77
N PRO A 56 -9.65 7.93 -15.88
CA PRO A 56 -9.35 7.45 -17.21
C PRO A 56 -7.87 7.18 -17.42
N SER A 57 -7.58 5.99 -17.95
CA SER A 57 -6.24 5.49 -18.17
C SER A 57 -6.24 4.53 -19.36
N PRO A 58 -5.22 4.54 -20.23
CA PRO A 58 -5.00 3.47 -21.22
C PRO A 58 -4.67 2.11 -20.60
N ASN A 59 -4.54 2.03 -19.26
CA ASN A 59 -4.23 0.83 -18.51
C ASN A 59 -2.84 0.22 -18.81
N SER A 60 -1.87 1.04 -19.21
CA SER A 60 -0.48 0.60 -19.37
C SER A 60 0.13 0.19 -18.02
N ASP A 61 -0.29 0.85 -16.95
CA ASP A 61 0.01 0.51 -15.55
C ASP A 61 -1.27 0.53 -14.70
N TYR A 62 -2.38 0.03 -15.27
CA TYR A 62 -3.67 -0.21 -14.62
C TYR A 62 -4.16 0.93 -13.71
N GLY A 63 -4.26 2.15 -14.28
CA GLY A 63 -4.78 3.33 -13.62
C GLY A 63 -3.72 4.34 -13.19
N TYR A 64 -2.46 3.93 -13.04
CA TYR A 64 -1.36 4.86 -12.68
C TYR A 64 -0.82 5.65 -13.88
N ASP A 65 -1.26 5.38 -15.11
CA ASP A 65 -1.04 6.15 -16.33
C ASP A 65 -2.31 6.97 -16.65
N ILE A 66 -2.49 8.11 -15.94
CA ILE A 66 -3.72 8.90 -15.97
C ILE A 66 -3.79 9.77 -17.23
N SER A 67 -4.90 9.69 -17.95
CA SER A 67 -5.18 10.52 -19.14
C SER A 67 -6.16 11.68 -18.90
N ASP A 68 -6.93 11.63 -17.80
CA ASP A 68 -7.82 12.72 -17.35
C ASP A 68 -8.01 12.65 -15.83
N TYR A 69 -7.70 13.74 -15.12
CA TYR A 69 -7.80 13.78 -13.65
C TYR A 69 -9.19 14.18 -13.11
N ARG A 70 -10.13 14.57 -13.97
CA ARG A 70 -11.41 15.14 -13.55
C ARG A 70 -12.61 14.31 -13.98
N SER A 71 -12.38 13.05 -14.34
CA SER A 71 -13.46 12.10 -14.66
C SER A 71 -13.14 10.70 -14.10
N ILE A 72 -14.10 9.79 -14.23
CA ILE A 72 -13.98 8.39 -13.83
C ILE A 72 -13.73 7.55 -15.08
N HIS A 73 -12.89 6.53 -14.95
CA HIS A 73 -12.61 5.57 -16.03
C HIS A 73 -13.91 4.89 -16.49
N PRO A 74 -14.19 4.82 -17.81
CA PRO A 74 -15.43 4.23 -18.32
C PRO A 74 -15.73 2.81 -17.82
N ASP A 75 -14.68 1.98 -17.61
CA ASP A 75 -14.85 0.63 -17.02
C ASP A 75 -15.38 0.68 -15.57
N TYR A 76 -15.23 1.79 -14.87
CA TYR A 76 -15.66 1.93 -13.47
C TYR A 76 -16.97 2.72 -13.34
N GLY A 77 -17.42 3.39 -14.39
CA GLY A 77 -18.63 4.19 -14.41
C GLY A 77 -18.36 5.66 -14.75
N ASP A 78 -19.00 6.55 -14.03
CA ASP A 78 -18.97 8.00 -14.25
C ASP A 78 -18.98 8.77 -12.90
N LEU A 79 -19.03 10.10 -12.98
CA LEU A 79 -19.11 10.95 -11.78
C LEU A 79 -20.42 10.78 -11.01
N ASP A 80 -21.50 10.39 -11.65
CA ASP A 80 -22.80 10.23 -10.99
C ASP A 80 -22.80 9.00 -10.08
N ILE A 81 -22.28 7.85 -10.55
CA ILE A 81 -22.13 6.67 -9.69
C ILE A 81 -21.04 6.90 -8.63
N PHE A 82 -19.94 7.61 -8.95
CA PHE A 82 -18.95 7.97 -7.95
C PHE A 82 -19.57 8.80 -6.82
N LYS A 83 -20.39 9.80 -7.15
CA LYS A 83 -21.12 10.60 -6.16
C LYS A 83 -22.02 9.74 -5.28
N LYS A 84 -22.73 8.76 -5.85
CA LYS A 84 -23.56 7.82 -5.07
C LYS A 84 -22.71 6.97 -4.11
N VAL A 85 -21.53 6.49 -4.55
CA VAL A 85 -20.60 5.76 -3.69
C VAL A 85 -20.10 6.64 -2.56
N LEU A 86 -19.73 7.89 -2.87
CA LEU A 86 -19.23 8.87 -1.90
C LEU A 86 -20.31 9.18 -0.83
N ASP A 87 -21.52 9.54 -1.27
CA ASP A 87 -22.63 9.84 -0.37
C ASP A 87 -23.01 8.60 0.46
N GLY A 88 -23.11 7.41 -0.17
CA GLY A 88 -23.41 6.16 0.52
C GLY A 88 -22.34 5.72 1.51
N ALA A 89 -21.06 6.02 1.25
CA ALA A 89 -19.96 5.82 2.20
C ALA A 89 -20.10 6.77 3.41
N HIS A 90 -20.35 8.04 3.16
CA HIS A 90 -20.55 9.05 4.21
C HIS A 90 -21.77 8.72 5.10
N GLU A 91 -22.89 8.26 4.53
CA GLU A 91 -24.08 7.80 5.28
C GLU A 91 -23.74 6.68 6.27
N ARG A 92 -22.71 5.88 6.00
CA ARG A 92 -22.20 4.79 6.85
C ARG A 92 -21.04 5.21 7.76
N GLY A 93 -20.70 6.49 7.76
CA GLY A 93 -19.57 7.03 8.54
C GLY A 93 -18.19 6.70 7.96
N LEU A 94 -18.14 6.25 6.70
CA LEU A 94 -16.89 5.96 5.99
C LEU A 94 -16.40 7.20 5.23
N ARG A 95 -15.15 7.55 5.38
CA ARG A 95 -14.47 8.57 4.58
C ARG A 95 -13.95 7.98 3.27
N VAL A 96 -13.77 8.81 2.26
CA VAL A 96 -13.30 8.37 0.93
C VAL A 96 -12.02 9.09 0.55
N PHE A 97 -10.99 8.32 0.19
CA PHE A 97 -9.67 8.84 -0.22
C PHE A 97 -9.39 8.43 -1.67
N MET A 98 -8.99 9.42 -2.47
CA MET A 98 -8.56 9.20 -3.85
C MET A 98 -7.03 9.03 -3.92
N ASP A 99 -6.57 8.34 -4.94
CA ASP A 99 -5.14 8.25 -5.25
C ASP A 99 -4.72 9.49 -6.06
N LEU A 100 -3.77 10.26 -5.60
CA LEU A 100 -3.24 11.45 -6.27
C LEU A 100 -1.91 11.12 -6.94
N VAL A 101 -1.94 10.81 -8.24
CA VAL A 101 -0.77 10.43 -9.03
C VAL A 101 -0.29 11.65 -9.82
N VAL A 102 0.68 12.37 -9.28
CA VAL A 102 1.13 13.66 -9.86
C VAL A 102 2.63 13.73 -10.15
N ASN A 103 3.35 12.62 -10.01
CA ASN A 103 4.72 12.54 -10.52
C ASN A 103 4.76 12.50 -12.06
N HIS A 104 3.77 11.89 -12.70
CA HIS A 104 3.67 11.65 -14.13
C HIS A 104 2.22 11.61 -14.59
N THR A 105 2.01 11.64 -15.90
CA THR A 105 0.71 11.38 -16.54
C THR A 105 0.84 10.19 -17.50
N SER A 106 -0.28 9.78 -18.13
CA SER A 106 -0.20 8.98 -19.35
C SER A 106 0.44 9.80 -20.50
N ASP A 107 1.09 9.12 -21.44
CA ASP A 107 1.49 9.72 -22.72
C ASP A 107 0.28 10.05 -23.63
N GLU A 108 -0.92 9.61 -23.24
CA GLU A 108 -2.18 9.96 -23.89
C GLU A 108 -2.91 11.13 -23.18
N HIS A 109 -2.34 11.69 -22.12
CA HIS A 109 -2.88 12.88 -21.48
C HIS A 109 -2.83 14.08 -22.42
N PRO A 110 -3.87 14.94 -22.52
CA PRO A 110 -3.90 16.11 -23.40
C PRO A 110 -2.67 17.02 -23.23
N TRP A 111 -2.18 17.22 -22.01
CA TRP A 111 -0.98 18.02 -21.77
C TRP A 111 0.26 17.44 -22.45
N PHE A 112 0.43 16.11 -22.44
CA PHE A 112 1.58 15.49 -23.10
C PHE A 112 1.44 15.54 -24.62
N ILE A 113 0.26 15.26 -25.15
CA ILE A 113 -0.04 15.37 -26.58
C ILE A 113 0.27 16.79 -27.08
N GLU A 114 -0.17 17.83 -26.34
CA GLU A 114 0.14 19.22 -26.67
C GLU A 114 1.64 19.52 -26.54
N SER A 115 2.30 19.03 -25.51
CA SER A 115 3.73 19.25 -25.27
C SER A 115 4.62 18.79 -26.44
N LYS A 116 4.18 17.75 -27.16
CA LYS A 116 4.84 17.19 -28.35
C LYS A 116 4.71 18.06 -29.60
N LYS A 117 3.91 19.13 -29.60
CA LYS A 117 3.75 20.00 -30.75
C LYS A 117 4.92 21.02 -30.92
N GLY A 118 5.84 21.06 -29.95
CA GLY A 118 7.06 21.87 -30.04
C GLY A 118 7.24 22.85 -28.88
N LYS A 119 8.38 23.50 -28.86
CA LYS A 119 8.83 24.38 -27.74
C LYS A 119 7.97 25.60 -27.51
N ASP A 120 7.31 26.07 -28.55
CA ASP A 120 6.43 27.25 -28.46
C ASP A 120 5.04 26.91 -27.90
N ASN A 121 4.74 25.63 -27.74
CA ASN A 121 3.49 25.19 -27.13
C ASN A 121 3.54 25.44 -25.62
N PRO A 122 2.49 26.03 -24.99
CA PRO A 122 2.47 26.36 -23.58
C PRO A 122 2.58 25.14 -22.65
N TYR A 123 2.27 23.93 -23.15
CA TYR A 123 2.40 22.68 -22.41
C TYR A 123 3.76 22.00 -22.55
N HIS A 124 4.68 22.52 -23.40
CA HIS A 124 5.97 21.88 -23.60
C HIS A 124 6.73 21.72 -22.28
N ASP A 125 6.81 22.78 -21.49
CA ASP A 125 7.49 22.79 -20.19
C ASP A 125 6.68 22.14 -19.04
N TYR A 126 5.54 21.53 -19.33
CA TYR A 126 4.82 20.68 -18.35
C TYR A 126 5.57 19.38 -18.08
N TYR A 127 6.47 18.99 -19.01
CA TYR A 127 7.27 17.78 -18.93
C TYR A 127 8.75 18.10 -19.09
N TYR A 128 9.60 17.16 -18.71
CA TYR A 128 11.06 17.31 -18.85
C TYR A 128 11.49 16.89 -20.26
N TRP A 129 11.60 17.84 -21.18
CA TRP A 129 12.17 17.66 -22.50
C TRP A 129 13.62 18.14 -22.53
N ARG A 130 14.54 17.36 -23.10
CA ARG A 130 15.96 17.72 -23.21
C ARG A 130 16.58 17.19 -24.50
N LYS A 131 17.48 17.95 -25.08
CA LYS A 131 18.36 17.46 -26.14
C LYS A 131 19.39 16.51 -25.55
N GLY A 132 19.56 15.34 -26.17
CA GLY A 132 20.68 14.45 -25.94
C GLY A 132 21.86 14.78 -26.84
N LYS A 133 22.86 13.90 -26.85
CA LYS A 133 23.97 13.95 -27.82
C LYS A 133 23.64 13.23 -29.12
N GLY A 134 22.36 13.17 -29.49
CA GLY A 134 21.79 12.49 -30.64
C GLY A 134 20.83 11.36 -30.24
N LYS A 135 20.22 10.74 -31.25
CA LYS A 135 19.17 9.70 -31.13
C LYS A 135 19.52 8.50 -30.23
N ASN A 136 20.79 8.19 -30.04
CA ASN A 136 21.22 7.04 -29.23
C ASN A 136 21.84 7.42 -27.88
N SER A 137 21.89 8.70 -27.56
CA SER A 137 22.59 9.22 -26.38
C SER A 137 21.67 10.16 -25.59
N PRO A 138 20.99 9.63 -24.54
CA PRO A 138 20.07 10.41 -23.72
C PRO A 138 20.81 11.54 -22.96
N PRO A 139 20.07 12.51 -22.40
CA PRO A 139 20.65 13.65 -21.66
C PRO A 139 21.52 13.24 -20.47
N ASN A 140 21.16 12.17 -19.78
CA ASN A 140 21.92 11.61 -18.66
C ASN A 140 21.81 10.08 -18.63
N ASN A 141 22.38 9.45 -17.61
CA ASN A 141 22.45 7.99 -17.47
C ASN A 141 21.45 7.41 -16.47
N TRP A 142 20.33 8.10 -16.21
CA TRP A 142 19.33 7.60 -15.28
C TRP A 142 18.61 6.36 -15.83
N ASP A 143 18.34 5.43 -14.94
CA ASP A 143 17.54 4.24 -15.24
C ASP A 143 16.07 4.46 -14.83
N SER A 144 15.15 3.91 -15.60
CA SER A 144 13.76 3.74 -15.22
C SER A 144 13.65 2.75 -14.05
N LEU A 145 12.67 2.94 -13.18
CA LEU A 145 12.36 2.01 -12.09
C LEU A 145 11.70 0.72 -12.60
N PHE A 146 11.06 0.78 -13.77
CA PHE A 146 10.45 -0.39 -14.38
C PHE A 146 11.43 -1.11 -15.29
N GLU A 147 12.00 -0.44 -16.27
CA GLU A 147 12.96 -1.06 -17.19
C GLU A 147 13.75 -0.02 -18.01
N GLY A 148 15.05 -0.29 -18.18
CA GLY A 148 15.87 0.41 -19.14
C GLY A 148 16.21 1.84 -18.73
N ARG A 149 16.28 2.74 -19.73
CA ARG A 149 16.63 4.14 -19.52
C ARG A 149 15.43 4.93 -19.01
N ALA A 150 15.66 5.99 -18.25
CA ALA A 150 14.62 6.93 -17.82
C ALA A 150 14.30 8.00 -18.90
N TRP A 151 14.78 7.83 -20.11
CA TRP A 151 14.58 8.76 -21.20
C TRP A 151 14.17 8.04 -22.48
N GLU A 152 13.11 8.53 -23.12
CA GLU A 152 12.65 8.08 -24.43
C GLU A 152 12.82 9.20 -25.47
N TYR A 153 13.29 8.83 -26.66
CA TYR A 153 13.55 9.78 -27.75
C TYR A 153 12.31 9.98 -28.61
N ASP A 154 11.94 11.24 -28.83
CA ASP A 154 10.89 11.62 -29.77
C ASP A 154 11.51 12.17 -31.06
N GLU A 155 11.28 11.45 -32.16
CA GLU A 155 11.84 11.82 -33.48
C GLU A 155 11.27 13.12 -34.03
N SER A 156 10.02 13.44 -33.68
CA SER A 156 9.33 14.63 -34.20
C SER A 156 9.93 15.95 -33.65
N LEU A 157 10.42 15.89 -32.40
CA LEU A 157 11.03 17.04 -31.71
C LEU A 157 12.55 17.03 -31.72
N ASP A 158 13.20 15.92 -32.12
CA ASP A 158 14.63 15.69 -31.91
C ASP A 158 15.05 15.93 -30.45
N GLU A 159 14.19 15.49 -29.51
CA GLU A 159 14.39 15.62 -28.06
C GLU A 159 14.03 14.34 -27.33
N TRP A 160 14.44 14.26 -26.06
CA TRP A 160 14.14 13.18 -25.13
C TRP A 160 13.20 13.67 -24.04
N TYR A 161 12.20 12.87 -23.68
CA TYR A 161 11.40 13.13 -22.49
C TYR A 161 11.78 12.18 -21.36
N LEU A 162 11.66 12.68 -20.12
CA LEU A 162 11.93 11.91 -18.90
C LEU A 162 10.72 11.05 -18.54
N HIS A 163 10.98 9.80 -18.18
CA HIS A 163 10.01 8.88 -17.56
C HIS A 163 10.71 8.00 -16.51
N ILE A 164 10.48 8.24 -15.23
CA ILE A 164 11.09 7.42 -14.17
C ILE A 164 10.46 6.02 -14.10
N PHE A 165 9.20 5.90 -14.50
CA PHE A 165 8.47 4.65 -14.62
C PHE A 165 8.41 4.15 -16.08
N SER A 166 7.25 3.74 -16.57
CA SER A 166 7.10 3.32 -17.96
C SER A 166 7.31 4.51 -18.92
N LYS A 167 7.81 4.22 -20.13
CA LYS A 167 7.81 5.22 -21.21
C LYS A 167 6.41 5.77 -21.56
N LYS A 168 5.37 5.08 -21.13
CA LYS A 168 3.98 5.51 -21.20
C LYS A 168 3.57 6.46 -20.06
N GLN A 169 4.51 6.78 -19.16
CA GLN A 169 4.28 7.62 -17.98
C GLN A 169 5.31 8.75 -17.93
N PRO A 170 5.21 9.78 -18.84
CA PRO A 170 6.12 10.92 -18.84
C PRO A 170 6.03 11.74 -17.55
N ASP A 171 7.18 12.09 -16.99
CA ASP A 171 7.30 12.81 -15.72
C ASP A 171 6.90 14.28 -15.84
N LEU A 172 6.02 14.73 -14.96
CA LEU A 172 5.61 16.13 -14.85
C LEU A 172 6.73 17.02 -14.29
N ASN A 173 6.87 18.19 -14.85
CA ASN A 173 7.82 19.20 -14.39
C ASN A 173 7.25 20.04 -13.25
N MET A 174 7.31 19.57 -12.01
CA MET A 174 6.85 20.32 -10.83
C MET A 174 7.61 21.61 -10.55
N ALA A 175 8.77 21.85 -11.18
CA ALA A 175 9.44 23.15 -11.12
C ALA A 175 8.63 24.24 -11.84
N ASN A 176 7.81 23.86 -12.81
CA ASN A 176 6.89 24.78 -13.50
C ASN A 176 5.70 25.13 -12.59
N PRO A 177 5.49 26.41 -12.22
CA PRO A 177 4.38 26.82 -11.36
C PRO A 177 3.00 26.55 -11.97
N LYS A 178 2.88 26.51 -13.31
CA LYS A 178 1.61 26.18 -13.98
C LYS A 178 1.22 24.72 -13.71
N VAL A 179 2.17 23.79 -13.71
CA VAL A 179 1.93 22.38 -13.37
C VAL A 179 1.46 22.27 -11.93
N ARG A 180 2.07 23.01 -11.00
CA ARG A 180 1.62 22.99 -9.60
C ARG A 180 0.21 23.59 -9.43
N GLU A 181 -0.15 24.61 -10.23
CA GLU A 181 -1.54 25.14 -10.20
C GLU A 181 -2.54 24.11 -10.71
N GLU A 182 -2.24 23.39 -11.80
CA GLU A 182 -3.08 22.30 -12.29
C GLU A 182 -3.28 21.21 -11.20
N VAL A 183 -2.21 20.85 -10.48
CA VAL A 183 -2.31 19.89 -9.38
C VAL A 183 -3.22 20.43 -8.26
N LYS A 184 -3.09 21.70 -7.90
CA LYS A 184 -3.97 22.34 -6.91
C LYS A 184 -5.44 22.36 -7.37
N ASP A 185 -5.69 22.57 -8.64
CA ASP A 185 -7.05 22.54 -9.22
C ASP A 185 -7.64 21.11 -9.27
N ILE A 186 -6.79 20.10 -9.49
CA ILE A 186 -7.19 18.69 -9.36
C ILE A 186 -7.61 18.40 -7.91
N MET A 187 -6.80 18.81 -6.95
CA MET A 187 -7.13 18.62 -5.52
C MET A 187 -8.46 19.31 -5.16
N ARG A 188 -8.63 20.59 -5.56
CA ARG A 188 -9.87 21.35 -5.31
C ARG A 188 -11.09 20.64 -5.89
N PHE A 189 -11.00 20.18 -7.14
CA PHE A 189 -12.09 19.49 -7.83
C PHE A 189 -12.63 18.30 -7.01
N TRP A 190 -11.77 17.45 -6.49
CA TRP A 190 -12.18 16.27 -5.72
C TRP A 190 -12.62 16.62 -4.29
N LEU A 191 -11.95 17.57 -3.65
CA LEU A 191 -12.31 18.02 -2.30
C LEU A 191 -13.65 18.78 -2.30
N ASP A 192 -13.92 19.59 -3.33
CA ASP A 192 -15.22 20.28 -3.50
C ASP A 192 -16.37 19.29 -3.78
N MET A 193 -16.07 18.15 -4.39
CA MET A 193 -17.04 17.05 -4.57
C MET A 193 -17.35 16.32 -3.26
N GLY A 194 -16.49 16.43 -2.24
CA GLY A 194 -16.66 15.84 -0.92
C GLY A 194 -15.69 14.71 -0.59
N VAL A 195 -14.66 14.48 -1.41
CA VAL A 195 -13.58 13.52 -1.07
C VAL A 195 -12.86 13.98 0.19
N ASP A 196 -12.55 13.06 1.10
CA ASP A 196 -11.98 13.34 2.41
C ASP A 196 -10.45 13.39 2.44
N GLY A 197 -9.78 13.22 1.30
CA GLY A 197 -8.33 13.31 1.24
C GLY A 197 -7.68 12.46 0.16
N PHE A 198 -6.36 12.37 0.23
CA PHE A 198 -5.56 11.74 -0.81
C PHE A 198 -4.50 10.78 -0.25
N ARG A 199 -4.32 9.67 -0.95
CA ARG A 199 -3.05 8.95 -0.95
C ARG A 199 -2.21 9.50 -2.11
N GLU A 200 -1.04 10.02 -1.80
CA GLU A 200 -0.18 10.70 -2.76
C GLU A 200 0.89 9.73 -3.28
N ASP A 201 0.71 9.30 -4.53
CA ASP A 201 1.55 8.30 -5.21
C ASP A 201 2.98 8.81 -5.40
N VAL A 202 3.96 8.01 -4.98
CA VAL A 202 5.41 8.30 -5.07
C VAL A 202 5.76 9.77 -4.87
N ILE A 203 5.07 10.43 -3.95
CA ILE A 203 5.11 11.88 -3.77
C ILE A 203 6.53 12.42 -3.49
N THR A 204 7.40 11.56 -3.01
CA THR A 204 8.80 11.88 -2.74
C THR A 204 9.65 12.05 -4.01
N TYR A 205 9.10 11.73 -5.19
CA TYR A 205 9.79 11.78 -6.49
C TYR A 205 9.41 13.00 -7.34
N ILE A 206 8.45 13.81 -6.93
CA ILE A 206 7.92 14.92 -7.76
C ILE A 206 8.94 16.02 -8.07
N ALA A 207 10.02 16.16 -7.29
CA ALA A 207 11.12 17.08 -7.59
C ALA A 207 12.28 16.35 -8.29
N LYS A 208 12.92 17.03 -9.23
CA LYS A 208 14.14 16.57 -9.90
C LYS A 208 15.28 17.56 -9.62
N ALA A 209 16.51 17.05 -9.52
CA ALA A 209 17.69 17.88 -9.34
C ALA A 209 17.88 18.85 -10.51
N GLU A 210 18.23 20.09 -10.20
CA GLU A 210 18.48 21.11 -11.20
C GLU A 210 19.57 20.65 -12.19
N GLY A 211 19.37 20.94 -13.47
CA GLY A 211 20.29 20.53 -14.53
C GLY A 211 20.29 19.04 -14.86
N LEU A 212 19.52 18.21 -14.16
CA LEU A 212 19.37 16.77 -14.39
C LEU A 212 20.74 16.05 -14.57
N PRO A 213 21.64 16.10 -13.55
CA PRO A 213 23.02 15.63 -13.70
C PRO A 213 23.10 14.11 -13.88
N SER A 214 24.11 13.65 -14.63
CA SER A 214 24.43 12.23 -14.71
C SER A 214 24.92 11.68 -13.37
N ALA A 215 24.53 10.45 -13.05
CA ALA A 215 25.05 9.75 -11.90
C ALA A 215 26.53 9.38 -12.12
N LYS A 216 27.36 9.61 -11.09
CA LYS A 216 28.79 9.29 -11.14
C LYS A 216 29.06 7.79 -11.18
N VAL A 217 28.19 7.01 -10.56
CA VAL A 217 28.28 5.56 -10.48
C VAL A 217 27.02 4.94 -11.10
N LYS A 218 27.22 4.01 -12.04
CA LYS A 218 26.13 3.21 -12.59
C LYS A 218 25.84 2.06 -11.64
N LEU A 219 24.60 1.96 -11.18
CA LEU A 219 24.13 0.89 -10.33
C LEU A 219 23.53 -0.25 -11.18
N PRO A 220 23.39 -1.47 -10.63
CA PRO A 220 22.70 -2.55 -11.30
C PRO A 220 21.22 -2.26 -11.62
N ALA A 221 20.60 -1.36 -10.85
CA ALA A 221 19.23 -0.88 -11.05
C ALA A 221 19.08 0.51 -10.43
N ALA A 222 18.13 1.30 -10.93
CA ALA A 222 17.77 2.62 -10.42
C ALA A 222 18.93 3.63 -10.36
N THR A 223 19.84 3.61 -11.35
CA THR A 223 20.88 4.63 -11.50
C THR A 223 20.24 6.03 -11.57
N GLY A 224 20.77 6.97 -10.81
CA GLY A 224 20.28 8.36 -10.80
C GLY A 224 19.19 8.64 -9.75
N MET A 225 18.75 7.64 -9.00
CA MET A 225 17.67 7.76 -8.01
C MET A 225 17.91 8.88 -6.98
N GLN A 226 19.16 9.14 -6.59
CA GLN A 226 19.53 10.24 -5.68
C GLN A 226 19.19 11.63 -6.22
N TYR A 227 18.90 11.78 -7.50
CA TYR A 227 18.58 13.06 -8.13
C TYR A 227 17.08 13.32 -8.30
N TYR A 228 16.22 12.40 -7.83
CA TYR A 228 14.77 12.57 -7.84
C TYR A 228 14.06 12.01 -6.60
N THR A 229 14.78 11.51 -5.60
CA THR A 229 14.18 10.94 -4.39
C THR A 229 14.41 11.84 -3.19
N ASN A 230 13.35 12.19 -2.48
CA ASN A 230 13.38 12.96 -1.23
C ASN A 230 14.20 14.27 -1.31
N LEU A 231 14.16 14.96 -2.44
CA LEU A 231 14.84 16.23 -2.59
C LEU A 231 14.19 17.32 -1.72
N PRO A 232 14.97 18.26 -1.14
CA PRO A 232 14.41 19.35 -0.32
C PRO A 232 13.27 20.10 -0.99
N LYS A 233 13.31 20.25 -2.31
CA LYS A 233 12.29 20.96 -3.10
C LYS A 233 10.90 20.30 -3.04
N VAL A 234 10.81 19.00 -2.74
CA VAL A 234 9.53 18.32 -2.51
C VAL A 234 8.76 18.99 -1.37
N HIS A 235 9.44 19.33 -0.27
CA HIS A 235 8.81 19.99 0.88
C HIS A 235 8.23 21.36 0.53
N ASP A 236 8.91 22.14 -0.35
CA ASP A 236 8.40 23.43 -0.80
C ASP A 236 7.09 23.26 -1.58
N TYR A 237 7.03 22.26 -2.48
CA TYR A 237 5.82 21.99 -3.26
C TYR A 237 4.67 21.50 -2.41
N LEU A 238 4.92 20.57 -1.48
CA LEU A 238 3.90 20.09 -0.57
C LEU A 238 3.41 21.19 0.40
N ALA A 239 4.32 22.06 0.88
CA ALA A 239 3.93 23.22 1.68
C ALA A 239 3.06 24.20 0.89
N GLU A 240 3.34 24.38 -0.43
CA GLU A 240 2.50 25.18 -1.33
C GLU A 240 1.11 24.54 -1.47
N PHE A 241 1.01 23.23 -1.76
CA PHE A 241 -0.27 22.51 -1.86
C PHE A 241 -1.08 22.57 -0.57
N LYS A 242 -0.40 22.37 0.57
CA LYS A 242 -1.02 22.46 1.88
C LYS A 242 -1.59 23.87 2.15
N ARG A 243 -0.78 24.91 1.99
CA ARG A 243 -1.17 26.32 2.24
C ARG A 243 -2.29 26.76 1.31
N ASP A 244 -2.23 26.42 0.02
CA ASP A 244 -3.10 26.97 -1.03
C ASP A 244 -4.38 26.13 -1.22
N VAL A 245 -4.43 24.88 -0.74
CA VAL A 245 -5.57 23.98 -0.89
C VAL A 245 -5.92 23.27 0.42
N LEU A 246 -5.05 22.37 0.92
CA LEU A 246 -5.42 21.39 1.94
C LEU A 246 -5.80 22.02 3.30
N ASP A 247 -5.28 23.20 3.62
CA ASP A 247 -5.61 23.91 4.87
C ASP A 247 -7.04 24.48 4.89
N PHE A 248 -7.72 24.52 3.74
CA PHE A 248 -9.12 24.97 3.63
C PHE A 248 -10.14 23.85 3.82
N TYR A 249 -9.70 22.58 3.89
CA TYR A 249 -10.58 21.41 4.00
C TYR A 249 -10.23 20.56 5.24
N ASP A 250 -11.23 19.89 5.82
CA ASP A 250 -11.00 18.83 6.83
C ASP A 250 -10.62 17.53 6.13
N CYS A 251 -9.47 17.51 5.50
CA CYS A 251 -8.97 16.42 4.70
C CYS A 251 -7.70 15.79 5.29
N PHE A 252 -7.38 14.62 4.80
CA PHE A 252 -6.26 13.79 5.20
C PHE A 252 -5.32 13.55 4.02
N THR A 253 -4.01 13.44 4.30
CA THR A 253 -3.00 13.10 3.30
C THR A 253 -2.07 12.00 3.78
N VAL A 254 -1.84 11.01 2.93
CA VAL A 254 -0.83 9.98 3.15
C VAL A 254 0.10 9.89 1.94
N GLY A 255 1.38 10.19 2.15
CA GLY A 255 2.39 10.12 1.10
C GLY A 255 3.01 8.73 0.99
N GLU A 256 3.24 8.27 -0.23
CA GLU A 256 4.02 7.07 -0.48
C GLU A 256 5.51 7.41 -0.56
N GLY A 257 6.32 6.73 0.29
CA GLY A 257 7.77 6.94 0.38
C GLY A 257 8.56 5.64 0.28
N PRO A 258 8.86 5.16 -0.94
CA PRO A 258 9.71 3.99 -1.12
C PRO A 258 11.13 4.23 -0.56
N ARG A 259 11.73 3.18 0.02
CA ARG A 259 13.12 3.20 0.55
C ARG A 259 13.38 4.34 1.54
N MET A 260 12.40 4.63 2.39
CA MET A 260 12.44 5.75 3.33
C MET A 260 12.90 5.29 4.71
N GLU A 261 13.75 6.08 5.33
CA GLU A 261 14.14 5.95 6.73
C GLU A 261 13.23 6.83 7.62
N PRO A 262 12.97 6.46 8.89
CA PRO A 262 12.10 7.26 9.76
C PRO A 262 12.52 8.72 9.92
N ALA A 263 13.82 9.01 9.94
CA ALA A 263 14.33 10.38 10.00
C ALA A 263 13.90 11.22 8.78
N VAL A 264 13.86 10.61 7.59
CA VAL A 264 13.37 11.26 6.37
C VAL A 264 11.85 11.40 6.42
N ALA A 265 11.12 10.37 6.84
CA ALA A 265 9.66 10.43 6.99
C ALA A 265 9.26 11.57 7.95
N LEU A 266 9.98 11.76 9.06
CA LEU A 266 9.73 12.84 10.00
C LEU A 266 9.89 14.23 9.40
N SER A 267 10.66 14.41 8.33
CA SER A 267 10.71 15.70 7.65
C SER A 267 9.39 16.09 6.96
N TYR A 268 8.54 15.09 6.65
CA TYR A 268 7.21 15.30 6.05
C TYR A 268 6.08 15.38 7.10
N VAL A 269 6.15 14.52 8.14
CA VAL A 269 4.99 14.26 9.03
C VAL A 269 5.20 14.68 10.49
N LYS A 270 6.37 15.23 10.84
CA LYS A 270 6.63 15.67 12.21
C LYS A 270 5.65 16.77 12.60
N GLU A 271 4.97 16.58 13.74
CA GLU A 271 4.03 17.58 14.26
C GLU A 271 4.71 18.95 14.44
N GLY A 272 4.05 19.98 13.95
CA GLY A 272 4.55 21.35 14.00
C GLY A 272 4.31 22.13 12.71
N PRO A 273 4.84 23.37 12.60
CA PRO A 273 4.54 24.27 11.48
C PRO A 273 5.07 23.79 10.11
N ASN A 274 6.04 22.91 10.11
CA ASN A 274 6.65 22.38 8.87
C ASN A 274 6.05 21.03 8.42
N LYS A 275 4.99 20.56 9.09
CA LYS A 275 4.28 19.36 8.68
C LYS A 275 3.59 19.58 7.34
N VAL A 276 3.90 18.75 6.36
CA VAL A 276 3.34 18.84 5.01
C VAL A 276 2.42 17.67 4.66
N LEU A 277 2.55 16.53 5.34
CA LEU A 277 1.69 15.35 5.20
C LEU A 277 1.24 14.85 6.58
N ASP A 278 0.11 14.15 6.63
CA ASP A 278 -0.39 13.58 7.89
C ASP A 278 0.32 12.29 8.26
N MET A 279 0.65 11.44 7.30
CA MET A 279 1.42 10.21 7.50
C MET A 279 2.17 9.78 6.24
N MET A 280 3.04 8.75 6.38
CA MET A 280 3.78 8.14 5.29
C MET A 280 3.54 6.63 5.24
N ILE A 281 3.34 6.11 4.04
CA ILE A 281 3.47 4.69 3.72
C ILE A 281 4.95 4.41 3.47
N ASN A 282 5.54 3.51 4.28
CA ASN A 282 6.93 3.06 4.12
C ASN A 282 6.98 1.59 3.69
N PHE A 283 8.08 1.17 3.08
CA PHE A 283 8.27 -0.17 2.55
C PHE A 283 9.24 -1.04 3.35
N ALA A 284 9.81 -0.51 4.44
CA ALA A 284 10.91 -1.17 5.17
C ALA A 284 10.59 -2.61 5.62
N HIS A 285 9.34 -2.87 6.05
CA HIS A 285 8.89 -4.20 6.47
C HIS A 285 8.60 -5.12 5.28
N MET A 286 8.21 -4.57 4.13
CA MET A 286 8.01 -5.32 2.89
C MET A 286 9.32 -5.64 2.17
N GLU A 287 10.39 -4.91 2.47
CA GLU A 287 11.75 -5.17 1.95
C GLU A 287 12.54 -6.20 2.77
N ALA A 288 11.96 -6.78 3.83
CA ALA A 288 12.66 -7.69 4.75
C ALA A 288 13.22 -8.93 4.08
N ASP A 289 12.61 -9.41 2.99
CA ASP A 289 13.04 -10.56 2.20
C ASP A 289 13.60 -10.19 0.81
N CYS A 290 13.65 -8.90 0.44
CA CYS A 290 14.16 -8.46 -0.85
C CYS A 290 15.68 -8.65 -0.99
N PHE A 291 16.14 -8.95 -2.21
CA PHE A 291 17.56 -9.05 -2.53
C PHE A 291 18.05 -7.87 -3.38
N ILE A 292 17.71 -7.82 -4.65
CA ILE A 292 18.02 -6.72 -5.57
C ILE A 292 16.73 -5.98 -5.92
N THR A 293 15.68 -6.73 -6.14
CA THR A 293 14.32 -6.27 -6.42
C THR A 293 13.33 -7.11 -5.61
N ASP A 294 12.09 -6.66 -5.50
CA ASP A 294 11.01 -7.40 -4.84
C ASP A 294 10.72 -8.75 -5.53
N PHE A 295 11.05 -8.86 -6.82
CA PHE A 295 10.92 -10.08 -7.59
C PHE A 295 11.95 -11.16 -7.21
N MET A 296 13.15 -10.75 -6.78
CA MET A 296 14.21 -11.65 -6.30
C MET A 296 14.22 -11.67 -4.77
N GLN A 297 13.48 -12.61 -4.20
CA GLN A 297 13.35 -12.74 -2.75
C GLN A 297 14.39 -13.70 -2.15
N ARG A 298 14.87 -13.36 -0.96
CA ARG A 298 15.63 -14.24 -0.07
C ARG A 298 14.68 -15.03 0.84
N PRO A 299 15.14 -16.12 1.48
CA PRO A 299 14.38 -16.73 2.56
C PRO A 299 14.01 -15.69 3.62
N PHE A 300 12.75 -15.71 4.04
CA PHE A 300 12.24 -14.82 5.07
C PHE A 300 13.02 -14.98 6.38
N LYS A 301 13.33 -13.86 7.01
CA LYS A 301 13.95 -13.78 8.33
C LYS A 301 13.14 -12.86 9.21
N LEU A 302 12.53 -13.43 10.24
CA LEU A 302 11.68 -12.68 11.18
C LEU A 302 12.45 -11.51 11.84
N THR A 303 13.73 -11.68 12.16
CA THR A 303 14.54 -10.62 12.76
C THR A 303 14.65 -9.37 11.89
N LYS A 304 14.59 -9.49 10.56
CA LYS A 304 14.57 -8.33 9.65
C LYS A 304 13.24 -7.59 9.71
N LEU A 305 12.13 -8.33 9.66
CA LEU A 305 10.78 -7.77 9.78
C LEU A 305 10.62 -7.02 11.11
N LYS A 306 10.99 -7.67 12.22
CA LYS A 306 10.95 -7.07 13.56
C LYS A 306 11.80 -5.81 13.67
N LYS A 307 13.01 -5.85 13.11
CA LYS A 307 13.90 -4.68 13.09
C LYS A 307 13.26 -3.49 12.37
N ALA A 308 12.59 -3.74 11.25
CA ALA A 308 11.86 -2.70 10.53
C ALA A 308 10.72 -2.13 11.39
N PHE A 309 9.84 -2.97 11.91
CA PHE A 309 8.74 -2.53 12.77
C PHE A 309 9.24 -1.76 14.00
N THR A 310 10.16 -2.33 14.76
CA THR A 310 10.70 -1.71 15.98
C THR A 310 11.36 -0.36 15.71
N LYS A 311 12.11 -0.24 14.61
CA LYS A 311 12.74 1.02 14.23
C LYS A 311 11.68 2.09 13.98
N TRP A 312 10.67 1.79 13.15
CA TRP A 312 9.60 2.73 12.84
C TRP A 312 8.75 3.07 14.05
N GLN A 313 8.39 2.08 14.88
CA GLN A 313 7.63 2.32 16.11
C GLN A 313 8.37 3.25 17.07
N LYS A 314 9.67 3.01 17.34
CA LYS A 314 10.46 3.81 18.29
C LYS A 314 10.81 5.19 17.78
N GLU A 315 11.20 5.31 16.52
CA GLU A 315 11.67 6.59 15.97
C GLU A 315 10.53 7.56 15.66
N MET A 316 9.33 7.05 15.30
CA MET A 316 8.14 7.86 15.03
C MET A 316 7.35 8.24 16.28
N TYR A 317 7.48 7.46 17.38
CA TYR A 317 6.71 7.67 18.60
C TYR A 317 6.82 9.09 19.14
N GLY A 318 5.67 9.72 19.38
CA GLY A 318 5.57 11.09 19.89
C GLY A 318 6.05 12.20 18.94
N LYS A 319 6.45 11.88 17.71
CA LYS A 319 7.03 12.85 16.76
C LYS A 319 6.26 12.96 15.45
N GLY A 320 5.71 11.86 14.97
CA GLY A 320 4.97 11.77 13.71
C GLY A 320 4.02 10.60 13.71
N TRP A 321 3.39 10.32 12.56
CA TRP A 321 2.41 9.26 12.43
C TRP A 321 2.71 8.36 11.25
N ASN A 322 2.45 7.05 11.38
CA ASN A 322 2.83 6.04 10.41
C ASN A 322 1.60 5.33 9.84
N ALA A 323 1.63 4.97 8.56
CA ALA A 323 0.72 4.01 7.97
C ALA A 323 1.21 2.59 8.28
N LEU A 324 0.30 1.71 8.67
CA LEU A 324 0.57 0.30 8.97
C LEU A 324 -0.13 -0.57 7.93
N TYR A 325 0.58 -1.47 7.28
CA TYR A 325 0.00 -2.40 6.32
C TYR A 325 0.87 -3.66 6.18
N LEU A 326 0.31 -4.72 5.63
CA LEU A 326 1.03 -5.92 5.21
C LEU A 326 0.72 -6.31 3.78
N GLU A 327 -0.38 -5.82 3.21
CA GLU A 327 -0.75 -6.01 1.81
C GLU A 327 -1.18 -4.68 1.19
N ASN A 328 -0.97 -4.55 -0.11
CA ASN A 328 -1.56 -3.58 -1.01
C ASN A 328 -1.54 -4.16 -2.44
N HIS A 329 -1.93 -3.36 -3.41
CA HIS A 329 -1.96 -3.76 -4.82
C HIS A 329 -0.57 -3.98 -5.48
N ASP A 330 0.52 -3.68 -4.77
CA ASP A 330 1.91 -3.76 -5.27
C ASP A 330 2.73 -4.91 -4.67
N HIS A 331 2.14 -5.69 -3.76
CA HIS A 331 2.80 -6.80 -3.11
C HIS A 331 1.99 -8.10 -3.23
N PRO A 332 2.66 -9.28 -3.28
CA PRO A 332 1.95 -10.55 -3.22
C PRO A 332 1.25 -10.73 -1.87
N ARG A 333 0.28 -11.65 -1.80
CA ARG A 333 -0.50 -11.94 -0.59
C ARG A 333 0.40 -12.33 0.58
N ILE A 334 0.17 -11.71 1.73
CA ILE A 334 1.08 -11.80 2.88
C ILE A 334 1.12 -13.19 3.51
N ILE A 335 0.02 -13.93 3.49
CA ILE A 335 -0.01 -15.32 4.00
C ILE A 335 0.95 -16.20 3.18
N SER A 336 0.96 -16.05 1.85
CA SER A 336 1.89 -16.77 0.98
C SER A 336 3.33 -16.30 1.12
N ARG A 337 3.56 -15.05 1.55
CA ARG A 337 4.89 -14.45 1.66
C ARG A 337 5.55 -14.66 3.02
N TYR A 338 4.86 -14.33 4.11
CA TYR A 338 5.39 -14.34 5.50
C TYR A 338 4.63 -15.30 6.42
N GLY A 339 3.49 -15.82 5.99
CA GLY A 339 2.66 -16.77 6.72
C GLY A 339 2.82 -18.21 6.28
N SER A 340 1.74 -18.96 6.32
CA SER A 340 1.66 -20.35 5.89
C SER A 340 0.30 -20.64 5.28
N GLU A 341 0.29 -21.08 4.02
CA GLU A 341 -0.96 -21.52 3.38
C GLU A 341 -1.53 -22.78 4.04
N LYS A 342 -0.68 -23.66 4.60
CA LYS A 342 -1.08 -24.84 5.35
C LYS A 342 -1.82 -24.49 6.66
N TYR A 343 -1.35 -23.45 7.34
CA TYR A 343 -1.96 -22.90 8.56
C TYR A 343 -2.54 -21.53 8.26
N ARG A 344 -3.36 -21.45 7.20
CA ARG A 344 -3.86 -20.19 6.65
C ARG A 344 -4.61 -19.34 7.68
N VAL A 345 -5.53 -19.95 8.41
CA VAL A 345 -6.36 -19.25 9.39
C VAL A 345 -5.50 -18.74 10.54
N GLU A 346 -4.67 -19.61 11.09
CA GLU A 346 -3.81 -19.28 12.22
C GLU A 346 -2.79 -18.22 11.84
N SER A 347 -2.10 -18.39 10.70
CA SER A 347 -1.08 -17.42 10.26
C SER A 347 -1.71 -16.11 9.79
N GLY A 348 -2.89 -16.11 9.18
CA GLY A 348 -3.62 -14.90 8.81
C GLY A 348 -3.95 -14.02 10.01
N LYS A 349 -4.49 -14.61 11.08
CA LYS A 349 -4.78 -13.90 12.34
C LYS A 349 -3.51 -13.43 13.04
N MET A 350 -2.47 -14.28 13.06
CA MET A 350 -1.17 -13.92 13.64
C MET A 350 -0.53 -12.74 12.92
N LEU A 351 -0.55 -12.75 11.58
CA LEU A 351 -0.07 -11.62 10.77
C LEU A 351 -0.88 -10.35 11.05
N ALA A 352 -2.20 -10.44 11.12
CA ALA A 352 -3.06 -9.31 11.48
C ALA A 352 -2.68 -8.72 12.85
N ALA A 353 -2.56 -9.57 13.89
CA ALA A 353 -2.16 -9.13 15.22
C ALA A 353 -0.75 -8.50 15.25
N SER A 354 0.16 -8.96 14.38
CA SER A 354 1.53 -8.46 14.34
C SER A 354 1.64 -6.97 14.00
N TYR A 355 0.62 -6.37 13.33
CA TYR A 355 0.66 -4.96 12.93
C TYR A 355 -0.52 -4.11 13.42
N ILE A 356 -1.75 -4.65 13.54
CA ILE A 356 -2.95 -3.85 13.90
C ILE A 356 -2.81 -3.22 15.29
N PHE A 357 -2.14 -3.88 16.22
CA PHE A 357 -1.94 -3.37 17.59
C PHE A 357 -0.72 -2.47 17.74
N GLN A 358 -0.03 -2.12 16.66
CA GLN A 358 1.05 -1.13 16.65
C GLN A 358 0.50 0.30 16.57
N GLN A 359 1.36 1.31 16.88
CA GLN A 359 1.04 2.73 16.68
C GLN A 359 1.10 3.09 15.20
N GLY A 360 0.05 3.68 14.69
CA GLY A 360 -0.12 4.09 13.29
C GLY A 360 -1.55 3.82 12.83
N THR A 361 -1.89 4.20 11.62
CA THR A 361 -3.20 3.93 11.00
C THR A 361 -3.11 2.63 10.19
N PRO A 362 -3.86 1.57 10.51
CA PRO A 362 -3.85 0.35 9.74
C PRO A 362 -4.60 0.50 8.42
N PHE A 363 -3.98 0.01 7.36
CA PHE A 363 -4.57 -0.17 6.03
C PHE A 363 -4.78 -1.66 5.80
N VAL A 364 -6.00 -2.05 5.47
CA VAL A 364 -6.39 -3.42 5.14
C VAL A 364 -6.70 -3.48 3.65
N TYR A 365 -6.01 -4.31 2.92
CA TYR A 365 -6.23 -4.47 1.49
C TYR A 365 -7.35 -5.48 1.21
N GLN A 366 -8.18 -5.23 0.19
CA GLN A 366 -9.26 -6.15 -0.21
C GLN A 366 -8.79 -7.60 -0.30
N GLY A 367 -9.50 -8.51 0.38
CA GLY A 367 -9.18 -9.93 0.44
C GLY A 367 -8.16 -10.33 1.52
N GLN A 368 -7.44 -9.37 2.11
CA GLN A 368 -6.56 -9.64 3.25
C GLN A 368 -7.38 -10.11 4.46
N GLU A 369 -8.54 -9.49 4.69
CA GLU A 369 -9.45 -9.77 5.80
C GLU A 369 -10.07 -11.18 5.73
N ILE A 370 -10.11 -11.81 4.57
CA ILE A 370 -10.57 -13.19 4.39
C ILE A 370 -9.42 -14.18 4.19
N GLY A 371 -8.20 -13.69 4.23
CA GLY A 371 -6.99 -14.48 4.07
C GLY A 371 -6.81 -15.06 2.67
N MET A 372 -7.03 -14.26 1.62
CA MET A 372 -6.66 -14.65 0.25
C MET A 372 -5.16 -14.95 0.15
N ILE A 373 -4.81 -15.88 -0.71
CA ILE A 373 -3.43 -16.34 -0.96
C ILE A 373 -3.05 -16.11 -2.42
N ASN A 374 -1.78 -16.27 -2.75
CA ASN A 374 -1.28 -16.17 -4.12
C ASN A 374 -1.99 -17.15 -5.06
N THR A 375 -2.11 -16.76 -6.32
CA THR A 375 -2.65 -17.62 -7.39
C THR A 375 -1.49 -18.04 -8.31
N PRO A 376 -1.07 -19.31 -8.28
CA PRO A 376 0.05 -19.78 -9.10
C PRO A 376 -0.39 -19.95 -10.56
N LEU A 377 -0.19 -18.93 -11.39
CA LEU A 377 -0.42 -19.01 -12.84
C LEU A 377 0.56 -19.98 -13.51
N SER A 378 0.12 -20.61 -14.58
CA SER A 378 0.86 -21.71 -15.23
C SER A 378 1.90 -21.22 -16.24
N SER A 379 1.77 -20.00 -16.76
CA SER A 379 2.63 -19.37 -17.76
C SER A 379 2.90 -17.90 -17.42
N LEU A 380 4.05 -17.39 -17.87
CA LEU A 380 4.35 -15.96 -17.77
C LEU A 380 3.41 -15.10 -18.63
N ASP A 381 2.82 -15.66 -19.67
CA ASP A 381 1.91 -14.96 -20.58
C ASP A 381 0.54 -14.67 -19.94
N GLU A 382 0.20 -15.35 -18.84
CA GLU A 382 -1.03 -15.12 -18.07
C GLU A 382 -0.94 -13.90 -17.15
N TYR A 383 0.29 -13.48 -16.80
CA TYR A 383 0.49 -12.28 -15.97
C TYR A 383 0.15 -11.02 -16.76
N LYS A 384 -0.45 -10.05 -16.10
CA LYS A 384 -0.85 -8.75 -16.66
C LYS A 384 0.10 -7.62 -16.27
N ASP A 385 0.80 -7.78 -15.16
CA ASP A 385 1.66 -6.76 -14.57
C ASP A 385 2.92 -6.51 -15.40
N ILE A 386 3.11 -5.25 -15.83
CA ILE A 386 4.29 -4.80 -16.59
C ILE A 386 5.60 -5.04 -15.83
N MET A 387 5.61 -4.86 -14.50
CA MET A 387 6.82 -5.11 -13.70
C MET A 387 7.19 -6.58 -13.68
N THR A 388 6.22 -7.50 -13.65
CA THR A 388 6.46 -8.94 -13.71
C THR A 388 7.12 -9.32 -15.03
N HIS A 389 6.63 -8.79 -16.16
CA HIS A 389 7.23 -9.03 -17.48
C HIS A 389 8.66 -8.46 -17.58
N ASN A 390 8.88 -7.26 -17.08
CA ASN A 390 10.18 -6.61 -17.09
C ASN A 390 11.19 -7.36 -16.22
N ASN A 391 10.82 -7.70 -14.98
CA ASN A 391 11.66 -8.50 -14.09
C ASN A 391 11.95 -9.89 -14.65
N ALA A 392 10.96 -10.52 -15.30
CA ALA A 392 11.15 -11.81 -15.97
C ALA A 392 12.17 -11.71 -17.11
N ARG A 393 12.15 -10.63 -17.90
CA ARG A 393 13.12 -10.37 -18.98
C ARG A 393 14.52 -10.17 -18.41
N ILE A 394 14.66 -9.36 -17.35
CA ILE A 394 15.94 -9.15 -16.64
C ILE A 394 16.47 -10.49 -16.10
N ALA A 395 15.64 -11.25 -15.39
CA ALA A 395 16.03 -12.55 -14.84
C ALA A 395 16.48 -13.54 -15.94
N ARG A 396 15.79 -13.53 -17.10
CA ARG A 396 16.18 -14.31 -18.28
C ARG A 396 17.52 -13.87 -18.86
N SER A 397 17.79 -12.57 -18.95
CA SER A 397 19.08 -12.04 -19.43
C SER A 397 20.24 -12.39 -18.51
N LEU A 398 19.96 -12.60 -17.21
CA LEU A 398 20.93 -13.11 -16.23
C LEU A 398 21.12 -14.63 -16.27
N GLY A 399 20.48 -15.33 -17.24
CA GLY A 399 20.66 -16.77 -17.47
C GLY A 399 19.71 -17.68 -16.68
N LEU A 400 18.70 -17.15 -15.95
CA LEU A 400 17.75 -17.98 -15.24
C LEU A 400 16.84 -18.74 -16.23
N SER A 401 16.51 -19.99 -15.90
CA SER A 401 15.61 -20.81 -16.73
C SER A 401 14.17 -20.27 -16.74
N LYS A 402 13.39 -20.52 -17.80
CA LYS A 402 11.95 -20.14 -17.83
C LYS A 402 11.19 -20.67 -16.60
N LYS A 403 11.45 -21.93 -16.20
CA LYS A 403 10.83 -22.55 -15.02
C LYS A 403 11.18 -21.81 -13.73
N THR A 404 12.41 -21.37 -13.57
CA THR A 404 12.84 -20.59 -12.39
C THR A 404 12.17 -19.23 -12.36
N VAL A 405 12.13 -18.54 -13.50
CA VAL A 405 11.49 -17.22 -13.61
C VAL A 405 9.99 -17.30 -13.34
N LEU A 406 9.31 -18.34 -13.87
CA LEU A 406 7.89 -18.56 -13.53
C LEU A 406 7.68 -18.77 -12.04
N LYS A 407 8.52 -19.55 -11.35
CA LYS A 407 8.43 -19.71 -9.90
C LYS A 407 8.64 -18.40 -9.14
N LEU A 408 9.52 -17.53 -9.62
CA LEU A 408 9.69 -16.19 -9.03
C LEU A 408 8.43 -15.35 -9.23
N ALA A 409 7.84 -15.37 -10.43
CA ALA A 409 6.60 -14.66 -10.72
C ALA A 409 5.44 -15.16 -9.84
N GLN A 410 5.24 -16.48 -9.72
CA GLN A 410 4.25 -17.09 -8.86
C GLN A 410 4.35 -16.61 -7.40
N LYS A 411 5.58 -16.38 -6.92
CA LYS A 411 5.84 -15.94 -5.55
C LYS A 411 5.72 -14.44 -5.34
N ALA A 412 6.18 -13.62 -6.30
CA ALA A 412 6.48 -12.21 -6.09
C ALA A 412 5.71 -11.23 -6.98
N SER A 413 4.95 -11.71 -7.99
CA SER A 413 4.19 -10.82 -8.86
C SER A 413 3.12 -10.04 -8.10
N ARG A 414 2.97 -8.76 -8.46
CA ARG A 414 1.87 -7.89 -8.01
C ARG A 414 0.49 -8.46 -8.40
N ASP A 415 0.40 -9.21 -9.49
CA ASP A 415 -0.83 -9.85 -9.95
C ASP A 415 -1.46 -10.79 -8.93
N ASN A 416 -0.68 -11.34 -7.99
CA ASN A 416 -1.21 -12.12 -6.89
C ASN A 416 -2.19 -11.33 -6.00
N ALA A 417 -1.96 -10.03 -5.84
CA ALA A 417 -2.87 -9.14 -5.12
C ALA A 417 -4.01 -8.59 -6.00
N ARG A 418 -3.88 -8.73 -7.33
CA ARG A 418 -4.82 -8.16 -8.32
C ARG A 418 -5.84 -9.16 -8.85
N THR A 419 -5.82 -10.41 -8.34
CA THR A 419 -6.86 -11.41 -8.61
C THR A 419 -8.21 -10.93 -8.09
N CYS A 420 -9.30 -11.36 -8.71
CA CYS A 420 -10.64 -10.94 -8.35
C CYS A 420 -11.00 -11.36 -6.92
N MET A 421 -11.71 -10.48 -6.22
CA MET A 421 -12.19 -10.70 -4.85
C MET A 421 -13.14 -11.89 -4.79
N GLN A 422 -13.05 -12.66 -3.71
CA GLN A 422 -13.82 -13.88 -3.48
C GLN A 422 -14.96 -13.60 -2.51
N TRP A 423 -16.16 -13.34 -3.05
CA TRP A 423 -17.35 -12.99 -2.27
C TRP A 423 -18.11 -14.22 -1.79
N SER A 424 -18.19 -15.29 -2.61
CA SER A 424 -18.94 -16.50 -2.30
C SER A 424 -18.30 -17.74 -2.91
N GLY A 425 -18.83 -18.92 -2.54
CA GLY A 425 -18.49 -20.18 -3.17
C GLY A 425 -19.13 -20.41 -4.54
N GLY A 426 -19.92 -19.44 -5.05
CA GLY A 426 -20.62 -19.51 -6.32
C GLY A 426 -19.74 -19.22 -7.53
N LYS A 427 -20.37 -19.08 -8.71
CA LYS A 427 -19.69 -18.83 -9.98
C LYS A 427 -18.73 -17.63 -9.88
N ASN A 428 -17.52 -17.81 -10.39
CA ASN A 428 -16.46 -16.80 -10.38
C ASN A 428 -16.21 -16.18 -8.99
N GLY A 429 -16.43 -16.96 -7.91
CA GLY A 429 -16.26 -16.46 -6.55
C GLY A 429 -17.27 -15.38 -6.15
N GLY A 430 -18.40 -15.23 -6.87
CA GLY A 430 -19.36 -14.15 -6.68
C GLY A 430 -18.83 -12.77 -7.12
N PHE A 431 -17.72 -12.72 -7.84
CA PHE A 431 -17.15 -11.47 -8.36
C PHE A 431 -17.98 -10.96 -9.55
N SER A 432 -18.34 -11.84 -10.50
CA SER A 432 -19.06 -11.53 -11.74
C SER A 432 -19.88 -12.71 -12.23
N GLU A 433 -20.99 -12.43 -12.90
CA GLU A 433 -21.81 -13.44 -13.58
C GLU A 433 -21.26 -13.83 -14.98
N VAL A 434 -20.34 -13.04 -15.53
CA VAL A 434 -19.66 -13.29 -16.80
C VAL A 434 -18.19 -13.67 -16.60
N GLN A 435 -17.43 -13.82 -17.67
CA GLN A 435 -15.99 -14.09 -17.58
C GLN A 435 -15.25 -12.90 -16.95
N PRO A 436 -14.58 -13.05 -15.80
CA PRO A 436 -13.83 -11.97 -15.20
C PRO A 436 -12.64 -11.51 -16.06
N TRP A 437 -12.28 -10.24 -15.97
CA TRP A 437 -11.14 -9.64 -16.68
C TRP A 437 -9.80 -10.30 -16.32
N PHE A 438 -9.71 -10.83 -15.10
CA PHE A 438 -8.55 -11.55 -14.59
C PHE A 438 -9.01 -12.75 -13.75
N VAL A 439 -8.06 -13.58 -13.34
CA VAL A 439 -8.33 -14.84 -12.67
C VAL A 439 -8.97 -14.64 -11.30
N VAL A 440 -9.95 -15.46 -10.98
CA VAL A 440 -10.39 -15.75 -9.62
C VAL A 440 -9.57 -16.93 -9.12
N ASN A 441 -8.98 -16.85 -7.92
CA ASN A 441 -8.21 -17.96 -7.37
C ASN A 441 -9.12 -19.20 -7.22
N PRO A 442 -8.75 -20.38 -7.76
CA PRO A 442 -9.63 -21.56 -7.77
C PRO A 442 -10.02 -22.08 -6.38
N ASN A 443 -9.43 -21.55 -5.31
CA ASN A 443 -9.80 -21.87 -3.93
C ASN A 443 -11.02 -21.07 -3.41
N TYR A 444 -11.69 -20.28 -4.25
CA TYR A 444 -12.84 -19.47 -3.85
C TYR A 444 -14.00 -20.28 -3.22
N PRO A 445 -14.22 -21.56 -3.51
CA PRO A 445 -15.25 -22.31 -2.80
C PRO A 445 -14.99 -22.45 -1.29
N GLU A 446 -13.71 -22.38 -0.87
CA GLU A 446 -13.30 -22.51 0.53
C GLU A 446 -12.93 -21.17 1.16
N ILE A 447 -12.34 -20.26 0.37
CA ILE A 447 -11.86 -18.95 0.83
C ILE A 447 -12.73 -17.88 0.21
N ASN A 448 -13.72 -17.39 0.92
CA ASN A 448 -14.61 -16.34 0.46
C ASN A 448 -15.26 -15.61 1.64
N VAL A 449 -15.88 -14.47 1.37
CA VAL A 449 -16.55 -13.65 2.39
C VAL A 449 -17.71 -14.41 3.02
N GLU A 450 -18.62 -14.98 2.19
CA GLU A 450 -19.84 -15.64 2.64
C GLU A 450 -19.58 -16.75 3.67
N SER A 451 -18.55 -17.59 3.41
CA SER A 451 -18.19 -18.69 4.31
C SER A 451 -17.62 -18.22 5.66
N GLN A 452 -17.21 -16.95 5.78
CA GLN A 452 -16.57 -16.41 6.97
C GLN A 452 -17.44 -15.45 7.78
N LEU A 453 -18.54 -14.95 7.20
CA LEU A 453 -19.40 -13.95 7.86
C LEU A 453 -19.91 -14.41 9.22
N ASP A 454 -20.44 -15.63 9.30
CA ASP A 454 -21.07 -16.20 10.49
C ASP A 454 -20.14 -17.12 11.30
N ASP A 455 -18.89 -17.33 10.86
CA ASP A 455 -17.90 -18.10 11.61
C ASP A 455 -17.12 -17.20 12.58
N PRO A 456 -17.38 -17.26 13.90
CA PRO A 456 -16.67 -16.42 14.88
C PRO A 456 -15.18 -16.74 14.97
N LYS A 457 -14.73 -17.87 14.39
CA LYS A 457 -13.33 -18.27 14.34
C LYS A 457 -12.69 -17.93 13.00
N SER A 458 -13.37 -17.23 12.10
CA SER A 458 -12.83 -16.82 10.80
C SER A 458 -11.74 -15.75 10.93
N ILE A 459 -10.97 -15.54 9.86
CA ILE A 459 -10.03 -14.42 9.75
C ILE A 459 -10.81 -13.10 9.68
N LEU A 460 -11.92 -13.08 8.94
CA LEU A 460 -12.80 -11.92 8.78
C LEU A 460 -13.27 -11.37 10.13
N ASN A 461 -13.84 -12.23 10.97
CA ASN A 461 -14.34 -11.79 12.26
C ASN A 461 -13.19 -11.40 13.22
N PHE A 462 -12.02 -12.03 13.10
CA PHE A 462 -10.84 -11.58 13.83
C PHE A 462 -10.43 -10.15 13.44
N TYR A 463 -10.45 -9.78 12.13
CA TYR A 463 -10.19 -8.39 11.69
C TYR A 463 -11.21 -7.42 12.26
N ARG A 464 -12.50 -7.75 12.22
CA ARG A 464 -13.57 -6.94 12.82
C ARG A 464 -13.32 -6.67 14.30
N ASP A 465 -13.05 -7.71 15.07
CA ASP A 465 -12.83 -7.63 16.51
C ASP A 465 -11.55 -6.86 16.85
N ALA A 466 -10.45 -7.10 16.11
CA ALA A 466 -9.18 -6.41 16.33
C ALA A 466 -9.26 -4.92 16.01
N LEU A 467 -9.96 -4.52 14.94
CA LEU A 467 -10.18 -3.13 14.59
C LEU A 467 -11.14 -2.44 15.56
N GLN A 468 -12.19 -3.13 16.02
CA GLN A 468 -13.06 -2.62 17.09
C GLN A 468 -12.29 -2.43 18.39
N PHE A 469 -11.50 -3.43 18.81
CA PHE A 469 -10.66 -3.32 20.01
C PHE A 469 -9.70 -2.12 19.91
N ARG A 470 -9.08 -1.91 18.74
CA ARG A 470 -8.22 -0.76 18.49
C ARG A 470 -8.97 0.56 18.68
N ARG A 471 -10.18 0.69 18.15
CA ARG A 471 -11.03 1.88 18.29
C ARG A 471 -11.35 2.18 19.75
N ASP A 472 -11.67 1.14 20.52
CA ASP A 472 -12.13 1.27 21.93
C ASP A 472 -10.97 1.46 22.92
N ASN A 473 -9.73 1.12 22.51
CA ASN A 473 -8.61 1.08 23.44
C ASN A 473 -7.47 2.04 23.04
N PRO A 474 -7.40 3.21 23.67
CA PRO A 474 -6.37 4.22 23.39
C PRO A 474 -4.91 3.74 23.51
N ILE A 475 -4.68 2.65 24.25
CA ILE A 475 -3.35 2.05 24.38
C ILE A 475 -2.79 1.59 23.02
N VAL A 476 -3.62 1.11 22.10
CA VAL A 476 -3.19 0.69 20.77
C VAL A 476 -2.74 1.91 19.95
N ILE A 477 -3.41 3.04 20.16
CA ILE A 477 -3.19 4.28 19.39
C ILE A 477 -2.03 5.09 19.97
N TYR A 478 -2.01 5.28 21.30
CA TYR A 478 -1.11 6.24 21.97
C TYR A 478 -0.06 5.60 22.86
N GLY A 479 -0.12 4.27 23.11
CA GLY A 479 0.85 3.58 23.94
C GLY A 479 2.27 3.65 23.37
N ASP A 480 3.26 3.55 24.24
CA ASP A 480 4.64 3.36 23.83
C ASP A 480 4.88 1.93 23.30
N TYR A 481 6.11 1.63 22.89
CA TYR A 481 6.44 0.36 22.27
C TYR A 481 7.72 -0.24 22.86
N THR A 482 7.61 -1.47 23.34
CA THR A 482 8.75 -2.27 23.79
C THR A 482 8.77 -3.62 23.07
N GLU A 483 9.87 -3.94 22.38
CA GLU A 483 10.09 -5.26 21.78
C GLU A 483 10.80 -6.19 22.76
N TYR A 484 10.29 -7.42 22.88
CA TYR A 484 10.92 -8.53 23.57
C TYR A 484 11.50 -9.53 22.57
N LEU A 485 12.51 -10.29 22.98
CA LEU A 485 13.14 -11.34 22.16
C LEU A 485 13.62 -10.86 20.76
N PRO A 486 14.37 -9.74 20.63
CA PRO A 486 14.71 -9.15 19.34
C PRO A 486 15.53 -10.09 18.44
N LYS A 487 16.24 -11.08 18.98
CA LYS A 487 17.05 -12.05 18.24
C LYS A 487 16.30 -13.33 17.86
N SER A 488 15.06 -13.53 18.32
CA SER A 488 14.28 -14.72 17.98
C SER A 488 13.87 -14.68 16.50
N GLU A 489 14.13 -15.75 15.77
CA GLU A 489 13.65 -15.99 14.38
C GLU A 489 12.29 -16.69 14.36
N GLN A 490 11.68 -16.94 15.53
CA GLN A 490 10.45 -17.70 15.67
C GLN A 490 9.32 -16.91 16.33
N LEU A 491 9.67 -16.02 17.28
CA LEU A 491 8.70 -15.24 18.03
C LEU A 491 8.88 -13.74 17.78
N TYR A 492 7.77 -13.08 17.51
CA TYR A 492 7.66 -11.63 17.57
C TYR A 492 6.79 -11.28 18.78
N VAL A 493 7.38 -10.63 19.76
CA VAL A 493 6.73 -10.24 21.01
C VAL A 493 6.96 -8.76 21.26
N TYR A 494 5.88 -8.03 21.46
CA TYR A 494 5.95 -6.62 21.81
C TYR A 494 4.87 -6.22 22.82
N GLU A 495 5.16 -5.18 23.56
CA GLU A 495 4.28 -4.58 24.55
C GLU A 495 3.95 -3.15 24.15
N ARG A 496 2.71 -2.76 24.40
CA ARG A 496 2.28 -1.36 24.43
C ARG A 496 1.96 -0.99 25.88
N SER A 497 2.34 0.22 26.30
CA SER A 497 2.05 0.72 27.65
C SER A 497 1.39 2.09 27.55
N TYR A 498 0.29 2.31 28.29
CA TYR A 498 -0.44 3.58 28.31
C TYR A 498 -1.27 3.73 29.58
N LYS A 499 -1.02 4.80 30.36
CA LYS A 499 -1.81 5.17 31.55
C LYS A 499 -2.04 4.01 32.52
N GLY A 500 -0.98 3.28 32.87
CA GLY A 500 -1.06 2.16 33.81
C GLY A 500 -1.67 0.86 33.25
N LYS A 501 -1.91 0.80 31.95
CA LYS A 501 -2.34 -0.41 31.24
C LYS A 501 -1.21 -0.95 30.36
N LYS A 502 -1.22 -2.25 30.14
CA LYS A 502 -0.30 -2.97 29.25
C LYS A 502 -1.05 -3.85 28.26
N LEU A 503 -0.58 -3.86 27.02
CA LEU A 503 -1.04 -4.75 25.97
C LEU A 503 0.16 -5.55 25.46
N LEU A 504 0.22 -6.84 25.76
CA LEU A 504 1.28 -7.75 25.32
C LEU A 504 0.80 -8.58 24.13
N VAL A 505 1.50 -8.47 23.02
CA VAL A 505 1.21 -9.21 21.77
C VAL A 505 2.32 -10.23 21.53
N ILE A 506 1.93 -11.50 21.36
CA ILE A 506 2.83 -12.63 21.15
C ILE A 506 2.43 -13.31 19.85
N CYS A 507 3.33 -13.35 18.86
CA CYS A 507 3.12 -13.92 17.53
C CYS A 507 4.20 -14.97 17.23
N SER A 508 3.80 -16.22 16.97
CA SER A 508 4.70 -17.27 16.49
C SER A 508 4.73 -17.29 14.96
N PHE A 509 5.91 -17.11 14.36
CA PHE A 509 6.13 -17.15 12.92
C PHE A 509 6.68 -18.51 12.45
N THR A 510 6.29 -19.57 13.12
CA THR A 510 6.77 -20.92 12.82
C THR A 510 5.71 -21.97 13.10
N GLU A 511 5.74 -23.09 12.36
CA GLU A 511 4.93 -24.28 12.66
C GLU A 511 5.52 -25.12 13.80
N LYS A 512 6.76 -24.87 14.21
CA LYS A 512 7.41 -25.61 15.27
C LYS A 512 6.98 -25.09 16.64
N PRO A 513 6.75 -25.96 17.63
CA PRO A 513 6.53 -25.54 18.99
C PRO A 513 7.73 -24.74 19.53
N VAL A 514 7.48 -23.60 20.16
CA VAL A 514 8.49 -22.73 20.76
C VAL A 514 8.07 -22.36 22.17
N ARG A 515 8.98 -22.52 23.13
CA ARG A 515 8.74 -22.05 24.50
C ARG A 515 8.80 -20.52 24.52
N PHE A 516 7.72 -19.93 25.03
CA PHE A 516 7.67 -18.52 25.43
C PHE A 516 7.59 -18.44 26.96
N ASP A 517 8.48 -17.67 27.55
CA ASP A 517 8.42 -17.30 28.95
C ASP A 517 8.12 -15.80 29.05
N ALA A 518 7.16 -15.46 29.91
CA ALA A 518 6.74 -14.08 30.08
C ALA A 518 7.90 -13.23 30.63
N PRO A 519 8.01 -11.97 30.21
CA PRO A 519 8.95 -11.04 30.81
C PRO A 519 8.74 -10.90 32.33
N ASP A 520 9.81 -10.56 33.05
CA ASP A 520 9.77 -10.37 34.50
C ASP A 520 8.65 -9.40 34.91
N GLY A 521 7.89 -9.77 35.95
CA GLY A 521 6.77 -8.99 36.45
C GLY A 521 5.48 -9.12 35.64
N ILE A 522 5.41 -10.00 34.62
CA ILE A 522 4.18 -10.29 33.87
C ILE A 522 3.69 -11.69 34.19
N THR A 523 2.45 -11.80 34.69
CA THR A 523 1.73 -13.07 34.87
C THR A 523 0.66 -13.18 33.80
N LEU A 524 0.70 -14.26 33.01
CA LEU A 524 -0.31 -14.54 31.98
C LEU A 524 -1.51 -15.22 32.63
N THR A 525 -2.66 -14.58 32.55
CA THR A 525 -3.92 -15.13 33.06
C THR A 525 -4.95 -15.24 31.94
N GLU A 526 -5.94 -16.12 32.11
CA GLU A 526 -7.04 -16.26 31.17
C GLU A 526 -7.85 -14.97 31.05
N GLN A 527 -8.11 -14.32 32.17
CA GLN A 527 -8.90 -13.09 32.23
C GLN A 527 -8.22 -11.91 31.51
N ALA A 528 -6.90 -11.93 31.41
CA ALA A 528 -6.15 -10.90 30.70
C ALA A 528 -6.04 -11.17 29.19
N GLN A 529 -6.29 -12.39 28.70
CA GLN A 529 -6.23 -12.69 27.28
C GLN A 529 -7.46 -12.16 26.57
N VAL A 530 -7.25 -11.21 25.65
CA VAL A 530 -8.31 -10.60 24.83
C VAL A 530 -8.42 -11.22 23.44
N PHE A 531 -7.32 -11.75 22.88
CA PHE A 531 -7.32 -12.47 21.61
C PHE A 531 -6.45 -13.72 21.64
N GLY A 532 -6.85 -14.70 20.83
CA GLY A 532 -6.09 -15.90 20.50
C GLY A 532 -6.63 -16.53 19.21
N ASN A 533 -5.76 -17.20 18.46
CA ASN A 533 -6.16 -17.89 17.23
C ASN A 533 -6.36 -19.41 17.39
N TYR A 534 -6.33 -19.89 18.63
CA TYR A 534 -6.65 -21.25 19.00
C TYR A 534 -7.58 -21.26 20.21
N ASP A 535 -8.35 -22.34 20.38
CA ASP A 535 -9.12 -22.55 21.60
C ASP A 535 -8.18 -22.61 22.81
N ALA A 536 -8.57 -21.90 23.84
CA ALA A 536 -7.76 -21.76 25.04
C ALA A 536 -7.69 -23.07 25.83
N ASN A 537 -6.49 -23.62 26.01
CA ASN A 537 -6.18 -24.54 27.11
C ASN A 537 -5.32 -23.75 28.09
N PHE A 538 -5.96 -23.14 29.09
CA PHE A 538 -5.23 -22.33 30.06
C PHE A 538 -4.65 -23.16 31.18
N VAL A 539 -3.36 -22.99 31.40
CA VAL A 539 -2.72 -23.14 32.70
C VAL A 539 -2.17 -21.75 33.04
N ILE A 540 -2.56 -21.18 34.19
CA ILE A 540 -1.93 -19.98 34.74
C ILE A 540 -0.44 -20.30 34.87
N SER A 541 0.38 -19.65 34.09
CA SER A 541 1.82 -19.91 34.09
C SER A 541 2.59 -18.69 33.59
N ASN A 542 3.85 -18.58 34.00
CA ASN A 542 4.75 -17.55 33.50
C ASN A 542 5.21 -17.80 32.05
N GLY A 543 4.56 -18.71 31.31
CA GLY A 543 4.87 -19.00 29.93
C GLY A 543 4.12 -20.21 29.39
N PHE A 544 4.22 -20.42 28.08
CA PHE A 544 3.59 -21.54 27.37
C PHE A 544 4.42 -21.98 26.16
N THR A 545 4.14 -23.16 25.63
CA THR A 545 4.71 -23.61 24.36
C THR A 545 3.73 -23.30 23.25
N THR A 546 4.18 -22.56 22.21
CA THR A 546 3.33 -22.16 21.08
C THR A 546 2.96 -23.35 20.21
N ARG A 547 1.75 -23.28 19.66
CA ARG A 547 1.29 -24.10 18.53
C ARG A 547 1.71 -23.45 17.19
N PRO A 548 1.53 -24.12 16.05
CA PRO A 548 1.88 -23.53 14.74
C PRO A 548 1.22 -22.17 14.52
N TYR A 549 2.00 -21.15 14.26
CA TYR A 549 1.53 -19.78 14.00
C TYR A 549 0.58 -19.24 15.06
N GLU A 550 0.75 -19.67 16.33
CA GLU A 550 -0.08 -19.21 17.42
C GLU A 550 0.17 -17.74 17.74
N MET A 551 -0.91 -17.02 17.96
CA MET A 551 -0.86 -15.68 18.53
C MET A 551 -1.73 -15.59 19.77
N ARG A 552 -1.29 -14.77 20.74
CA ARG A 552 -2.07 -14.36 21.91
C ARG A 552 -1.85 -12.89 22.20
N VAL A 553 -2.92 -12.22 22.60
CA VAL A 553 -2.89 -10.82 23.03
C VAL A 553 -3.45 -10.73 24.44
N TYR A 554 -2.68 -10.14 25.33
CA TYR A 554 -3.05 -9.94 26.72
C TYR A 554 -3.20 -8.46 27.03
N TYR A 555 -4.26 -8.09 27.76
CA TYR A 555 -4.53 -6.72 28.19
C TYR A 555 -4.78 -6.70 29.69
N PHE A 556 -3.99 -5.96 30.43
CA PHE A 556 -3.99 -5.98 31.90
C PHE A 556 -3.51 -4.66 32.50
N ASP A 557 -3.78 -4.48 33.80
CA ASP A 557 -3.24 -3.38 34.56
C ASP A 557 -1.74 -3.56 34.79
N ALA A 558 -0.93 -2.53 34.60
CA ALA A 558 0.46 -2.55 35.04
C ALA A 558 0.46 -2.73 36.56
N GLN A 559 1.14 -3.79 37.02
CA GLN A 559 1.36 -3.92 38.47
C GLN A 559 2.21 -2.73 38.94
N VAL A 560 1.73 -2.04 39.96
CA VAL A 560 2.43 -0.89 40.59
C VAL A 560 3.65 -1.39 41.36
#